data_53cc98ea9b49fef09eb1c49cdd5ededd
#
_entry.id   53cc98ea9b49fef09eb1c49cdd5ededd
#
_cell.length_a   1.000
_cell.length_b   1.000
_cell.length_c   1.000
_cell.angle_alpha   90.00
_cell.angle_beta   90.00
_cell.angle_gamma   90.00
#
_symmetry.space_group_name_H-M   'P 1'
#
loop_
_entity.id
_entity.type
_entity.pdbx_description
1 polymer ?
#
loop_
_entity_poly.entity_id
_entity_poly.type
_entity_poly.pdbx_seq_one_letter_code
_entity_poly.pdbx_strand_id
1 'polypeptide(L)'
;MPINALYPLFSMEYFNGTPMHISITEIAFASGMLAGGLILGRLGSYEKRVPLITGSFFMMGASLAIAGLLPPSGFIIFVVCCAIMGLSVPFYSGVQTALFQQKIKPEYLGRVFSFTGSIMSLAMPLGLILSGFFTDRIGINHWFLISGILIIGIAIVCPMMTEIRKLDAK
;
A
#
# COMPACT_ATOMS: atom_id res chain seq x y z
N MET A 1 -1.73 -4.38 5.03
CA MET A 1 -2.60 -4.71 3.90
C MET A 1 -2.46 -6.19 3.57
N PRO A 2 -3.54 -6.95 3.31
CA PRO A 2 -3.46 -8.40 3.04
C PRO A 2 -2.65 -8.74 1.78
N ILE A 3 -2.56 -7.83 0.82
CA ILE A 3 -1.80 -8.01 -0.43
C ILE A 3 -0.30 -8.20 -0.18
N ASN A 4 0.28 -7.58 0.85
CA ASN A 4 1.70 -7.76 1.17
C ASN A 4 2.03 -9.22 1.55
N ALA A 5 1.08 -9.94 2.13
CA ALA A 5 1.26 -11.35 2.46
C ALA A 5 1.20 -12.27 1.22
N LEU A 6 0.70 -11.76 0.09
CA LEU A 6 0.66 -12.50 -1.18
C LEU A 6 1.92 -12.37 -2.02
N TYR A 7 2.83 -11.43 -1.71
CA TYR A 7 4.08 -11.28 -2.47
C TYR A 7 4.96 -12.53 -2.45
N PRO A 8 5.18 -13.18 -1.29
CA PRO A 8 5.90 -14.45 -1.27
C PRO A 8 5.25 -15.50 -2.16
N LEU A 9 3.91 -15.61 -2.08
CA LEU A 9 3.14 -16.55 -2.88
C LEU A 9 3.26 -16.23 -4.38
N PHE A 10 3.12 -14.96 -4.76
CA PHE A 10 3.29 -14.51 -6.14
C PHE A 10 4.69 -14.79 -6.67
N SER A 11 5.72 -14.57 -5.85
CA SER A 11 7.11 -14.86 -6.22
C SER A 11 7.35 -16.36 -6.43
N MET A 12 6.74 -17.23 -5.63
CA MET A 12 6.92 -18.66 -5.73
C MET A 12 6.07 -19.30 -6.82
N GLU A 13 4.78 -19.01 -6.87
CA GLU A 13 3.85 -19.68 -7.79
C GLU A 13 3.90 -19.10 -9.20
N TYR A 14 3.96 -17.78 -9.34
CA TYR A 14 3.88 -17.16 -10.66
C TYR A 14 5.24 -17.08 -11.39
N PHE A 15 6.30 -16.76 -10.64
CA PHE A 15 7.66 -16.67 -11.22
C PHE A 15 8.48 -17.94 -11.04
N ASN A 16 7.90 -19.05 -10.53
CA ASN A 16 8.64 -20.28 -10.19
C ASN A 16 9.90 -19.98 -9.35
N GLY A 17 9.76 -19.03 -8.42
CA GLY A 17 10.87 -18.50 -7.67
C GLY A 17 11.34 -19.45 -6.55
N THR A 18 12.59 -19.28 -6.17
CA THR A 18 13.18 -19.92 -4.98
C THR A 18 12.92 -19.03 -3.74
N PRO A 19 13.15 -19.52 -2.51
CA PRO A 19 13.13 -18.69 -1.31
C PRO A 19 13.99 -17.42 -1.39
N MET A 20 15.05 -17.45 -2.21
CA MET A 20 15.89 -16.29 -2.47
C MET A 20 15.14 -15.17 -3.21
N HIS A 21 14.23 -15.51 -4.12
CA HIS A 21 13.38 -14.52 -4.82
C HIS A 21 12.46 -13.79 -3.84
N ILE A 22 11.91 -14.50 -2.85
CA ILE A 22 11.12 -13.88 -1.78
C ILE A 22 11.96 -12.86 -1.00
N SER A 23 13.17 -13.27 -0.59
CA SER A 23 14.06 -12.38 0.16
C SER A 23 14.43 -11.13 -0.63
N ILE A 24 14.66 -11.25 -1.94
CA ILE A 24 14.94 -10.10 -2.82
C ILE A 24 13.75 -9.14 -2.88
N THR A 25 12.53 -9.64 -3.02
CA THR A 25 11.32 -8.79 -3.06
C THR A 25 11.08 -8.09 -1.74
N GLU A 26 11.31 -8.76 -0.60
CA GLU A 26 11.19 -8.17 0.72
C GLU A 26 12.26 -7.11 1.00
N ILE A 27 13.50 -7.37 0.61
CA ILE A 27 14.59 -6.38 0.71
C ILE A 27 14.26 -5.15 -0.17
N ALA A 28 13.79 -5.36 -1.39
CA ALA A 28 13.38 -4.27 -2.28
C ALA A 28 12.26 -3.44 -1.66
N PHE A 29 11.23 -4.08 -1.11
CA PHE A 29 10.13 -3.41 -0.42
C PHE A 29 10.63 -2.63 0.81
N ALA A 30 11.45 -3.25 1.66
CA ALA A 30 12.01 -2.60 2.84
C ALA A 30 12.91 -1.41 2.49
N SER A 31 13.75 -1.54 1.45
CA SER A 31 14.59 -0.44 0.95
C SER A 31 13.75 0.73 0.43
N GLY A 32 12.64 0.43 -0.27
CA GLY A 32 11.66 1.42 -0.68
C GLY A 32 11.04 2.15 0.52
N MET A 33 10.63 1.42 1.56
CA MET A 33 10.10 2.01 2.80
C MET A 33 11.10 2.95 3.47
N LEU A 34 12.37 2.54 3.58
CA LEU A 34 13.42 3.37 4.16
C LEU A 34 13.62 4.65 3.34
N ALA A 35 13.73 4.52 2.02
CA ALA A 35 13.86 5.67 1.12
C ALA A 35 12.65 6.62 1.23
N GLY A 36 11.44 6.08 1.21
CA GLY A 36 10.20 6.85 1.37
C GLY A 36 10.14 7.58 2.70
N GLY A 37 10.53 6.91 3.80
CA GLY A 37 10.61 7.52 5.13
C GLY A 37 11.63 8.65 5.21
N LEU A 38 12.82 8.49 4.61
CA LEU A 38 13.83 9.52 4.55
C LEU A 38 13.39 10.72 3.71
N ILE A 39 12.74 10.48 2.57
CA ILE A 39 12.20 11.54 1.71
C ILE A 39 11.11 12.31 2.48
N LEU A 40 10.17 11.59 3.10
CA LEU A 40 9.12 12.19 3.90
C LEU A 40 9.68 13.03 5.06
N GLY A 41 10.69 12.50 5.77
CA GLY A 41 11.34 13.21 6.87
C GLY A 41 12.07 14.50 6.43
N ARG A 42 12.67 14.50 5.23
CA ARG A 42 13.35 15.70 4.68
C ARG A 42 12.38 16.76 4.15
N LEU A 43 11.25 16.34 3.64
CA LEU A 43 10.26 17.26 3.08
C LEU A 43 9.59 18.14 4.17
N GLY A 44 9.64 17.77 5.45
CA GLY A 44 9.18 18.57 6.59
C GLY A 44 7.66 18.67 6.72
N SER A 45 7.16 19.78 7.24
CA SER A 45 5.72 19.99 7.46
C SER A 45 5.00 20.29 6.13
N TYR A 46 4.10 19.38 5.75
CA TYR A 46 3.34 19.53 4.51
C TYR A 46 2.07 20.34 4.74
N GLU A 47 1.89 21.39 3.95
CA GLU A 47 0.64 22.15 3.90
C GLU A 47 -0.47 21.37 3.18
N LYS A 48 -0.11 20.60 2.14
CA LYS A 48 -1.06 19.84 1.30
C LYS A 48 -0.92 18.34 1.52
N ARG A 49 -1.71 17.78 2.42
CA ARG A 49 -1.64 16.36 2.83
C ARG A 49 -2.45 15.42 1.94
N VAL A 50 -3.59 15.89 1.46
CA VAL A 50 -4.49 15.10 0.61
C VAL A 50 -3.81 14.66 -0.69
N PRO A 51 -3.12 15.53 -1.45
CA PRO A 51 -2.43 15.10 -2.66
C PRO A 51 -1.28 14.11 -2.40
N LEU A 52 -0.62 14.16 -1.23
CA LEU A 52 0.41 13.20 -0.88
C LEU A 52 -0.17 11.80 -0.63
N ILE A 53 -1.26 11.72 0.13
CA ILE A 53 -1.97 10.45 0.37
C ILE A 53 -2.50 9.90 -0.95
N THR A 54 -3.15 10.73 -1.75
CA THR A 54 -3.71 10.33 -3.05
C THR A 54 -2.62 9.86 -4.02
N GLY A 55 -1.51 10.60 -4.10
CA GLY A 55 -0.36 10.24 -4.92
C GLY A 55 0.25 8.89 -4.50
N SER A 56 0.37 8.64 -3.18
CA SER A 56 0.89 7.36 -2.69
C SER A 56 -0.04 6.19 -3.00
N PHE A 57 -1.35 6.35 -2.89
CA PHE A 57 -2.31 5.32 -3.30
C PHE A 57 -2.27 5.08 -4.81
N PHE A 58 -2.13 6.14 -5.61
CA PHE A 58 -1.99 6.00 -7.06
C PHE A 58 -0.72 5.25 -7.44
N MET A 59 0.43 5.59 -6.85
CA MET A 59 1.70 4.89 -7.07
C MET A 59 1.60 3.41 -6.67
N MET A 60 0.99 3.13 -5.52
CA MET A 60 0.80 1.78 -5.03
C MET A 60 -0.11 0.97 -5.96
N GLY A 61 -1.25 1.53 -6.36
CA GLY A 61 -2.19 0.88 -7.26
C GLY A 61 -1.61 0.65 -8.65
N ALA A 62 -0.86 1.62 -9.20
CA ALA A 62 -0.18 1.49 -10.48
C ALA A 62 0.88 0.38 -10.45
N SER A 63 1.73 0.35 -9.41
CA SER A 63 2.73 -0.71 -9.24
C SER A 63 2.09 -2.10 -9.15
N LEU A 64 0.97 -2.20 -8.43
CA LEU A 64 0.23 -3.46 -8.28
C LEU A 64 -0.42 -3.90 -9.60
N ALA A 65 -1.02 -2.98 -10.35
CA ALA A 65 -1.60 -3.25 -11.66
C ALA A 65 -0.53 -3.69 -12.66
N ILE A 66 0.63 -3.01 -12.67
CA ILE A 66 1.78 -3.41 -13.51
C ILE A 66 2.25 -4.80 -13.12
N ALA A 67 2.40 -5.09 -11.81
CA ALA A 67 2.80 -6.41 -11.34
C ALA A 67 1.85 -7.52 -11.82
N GLY A 68 0.54 -7.25 -11.86
CA GLY A 68 -0.47 -8.19 -12.35
C GLY A 68 -0.44 -8.42 -13.88
N LEU A 69 0.16 -7.51 -14.64
CA LEU A 69 0.30 -7.62 -16.11
C LEU A 69 1.63 -8.24 -16.54
N LEU A 70 2.56 -8.47 -15.62
CA LEU A 70 3.88 -9.00 -15.96
C LEU A 70 3.81 -10.45 -16.46
N PRO A 71 4.60 -10.80 -17.49
CA PRO A 71 4.82 -12.19 -17.85
C PRO A 71 5.67 -12.91 -16.78
N PRO A 72 5.67 -14.25 -16.74
CA PRO A 72 6.49 -15.02 -15.79
C PRO A 72 8.00 -14.74 -15.82
N SER A 73 8.49 -14.15 -16.91
CA SER A 73 9.89 -13.71 -17.04
C SER A 73 10.17 -12.31 -16.47
N GLY A 74 9.13 -11.59 -16.03
CA GLY A 74 9.20 -10.20 -15.58
C GLY A 74 9.62 -9.99 -14.12
N PHE A 75 10.31 -10.94 -13.48
CA PHE A 75 10.66 -10.87 -12.06
C PHE A 75 11.42 -9.59 -11.66
N ILE A 76 12.35 -9.11 -12.48
CA ILE A 76 13.10 -7.88 -12.19
C ILE A 76 12.17 -6.66 -12.10
N ILE A 77 11.20 -6.56 -13.02
CA ILE A 77 10.22 -5.47 -13.02
C ILE A 77 9.33 -5.58 -11.77
N PHE A 78 8.98 -6.80 -11.37
CA PHE A 78 8.23 -7.04 -10.14
C PHE A 78 8.99 -6.57 -8.91
N VAL A 79 10.30 -6.81 -8.81
CA VAL A 79 11.16 -6.31 -7.72
C VAL A 79 11.15 -4.78 -7.66
N VAL A 80 11.22 -4.11 -8.82
CA VAL A 80 11.12 -2.64 -8.89
C VAL A 80 9.73 -2.17 -8.45
N CYS A 81 8.67 -2.85 -8.85
CA CYS A 81 7.31 -2.55 -8.37
C CYS A 81 7.22 -2.69 -6.84
N CYS A 82 7.81 -3.73 -6.25
CA CYS A 82 7.86 -3.90 -4.80
C CYS A 82 8.58 -2.74 -4.09
N ALA A 83 9.70 -2.25 -4.64
CA ALA A 83 10.40 -1.09 -4.11
C ALA A 83 9.56 0.19 -4.17
N ILE A 84 8.85 0.43 -5.29
CA ILE A 84 7.95 1.59 -5.44
C ILE A 84 6.77 1.50 -4.47
N MET A 85 6.22 0.30 -4.26
CA MET A 85 5.16 0.08 -3.29
C MET A 85 5.64 0.34 -1.87
N GLY A 86 6.83 -0.17 -1.51
CA GLY A 86 7.48 0.13 -0.24
C GLY A 86 7.65 1.63 -0.02
N LEU A 87 8.13 2.35 -1.03
CA LEU A 87 8.30 3.81 -1.00
C LEU A 87 6.98 4.53 -0.72
N SER A 88 5.85 4.04 -1.21
CA SER A 88 4.54 4.66 -1.02
C SER A 88 4.02 4.53 0.42
N VAL A 89 4.44 3.52 1.18
CA VAL A 89 3.93 3.23 2.54
C VAL A 89 4.10 4.39 3.52
N PRO A 90 5.29 5.01 3.69
CA PRO A 90 5.47 6.12 4.62
C PRO A 90 4.61 7.34 4.27
N PHE A 91 4.38 7.59 2.98
CA PHE A 91 3.61 8.74 2.54
C PHE A 91 2.14 8.67 2.96
N TYR A 92 1.49 7.52 2.88
CA TYR A 92 0.11 7.43 3.37
C TYR A 92 0.05 7.22 4.89
N SER A 93 0.88 6.34 5.46
CA SER A 93 0.80 6.01 6.90
C SER A 93 1.33 7.15 7.78
N GLY A 94 2.43 7.78 7.37
CA GLY A 94 3.02 8.91 8.10
C GLY A 94 2.12 10.13 8.08
N VAL A 95 1.56 10.49 6.92
CA VAL A 95 0.63 11.62 6.81
C VAL A 95 -0.68 11.34 7.56
N GLN A 96 -1.21 10.11 7.50
CA GLN A 96 -2.39 9.71 8.26
C GLN A 96 -2.15 9.83 9.78
N THR A 97 -1.01 9.35 10.27
CA THR A 97 -0.64 9.45 11.68
C THR A 97 -0.51 10.91 12.12
N ALA A 98 0.13 11.74 11.31
CA ALA A 98 0.26 13.17 11.57
C ALA A 98 -1.11 13.89 11.61
N LEU A 99 -2.05 13.51 10.72
CA LEU A 99 -3.41 14.01 10.75
C LEU A 99 -4.14 13.65 12.05
N PHE A 100 -4.03 12.40 12.51
CA PHE A 100 -4.65 11.98 13.77
C PHE A 100 -4.07 12.76 14.94
N GLN A 101 -2.75 12.92 15.02
CA GLN A 101 -2.10 13.67 16.09
C GLN A 101 -2.47 15.16 16.12
N GLN A 102 -2.79 15.77 14.98
CA GLN A 102 -3.16 17.19 14.91
C GLN A 102 -4.65 17.46 15.14
N LYS A 103 -5.51 16.53 14.70
CA LYS A 103 -6.97 16.75 14.75
C LYS A 103 -7.61 16.16 16.00
N ILE A 104 -6.96 15.20 16.65
CA ILE A 104 -7.51 14.48 17.80
C ILE A 104 -6.80 14.98 19.07
N LYS A 105 -7.59 15.27 20.10
CA LYS A 105 -7.03 15.64 21.41
C LYS A 105 -6.16 14.51 21.97
N PRO A 106 -5.03 14.80 22.62
CA PRO A 106 -4.10 13.79 23.15
C PRO A 106 -4.77 12.70 23.99
N GLU A 107 -5.81 13.06 24.75
CA GLU A 107 -6.58 12.14 25.61
C GLU A 107 -7.29 11.01 24.84
N TYR A 108 -7.64 11.24 23.57
CA TYR A 108 -8.37 10.29 22.72
C TYR A 108 -7.48 9.57 21.70
N LEU A 109 -6.22 10.00 21.53
CA LEU A 109 -5.31 9.41 20.55
C LEU A 109 -5.14 7.91 20.76
N GLY A 110 -4.92 7.46 22.00
CA GLY A 110 -4.78 6.06 22.31
C GLY A 110 -5.99 5.23 21.90
N ARG A 111 -7.20 5.73 22.15
CA ARG A 111 -8.45 5.06 21.77
C ARG A 111 -8.62 4.95 20.25
N VAL A 112 -8.30 6.03 19.52
CA VAL A 112 -8.40 6.05 18.06
C VAL A 112 -7.39 5.11 17.43
N PHE A 113 -6.14 5.10 17.91
CA PHE A 113 -5.13 4.17 17.41
C PHE A 113 -5.46 2.71 17.72
N SER A 114 -5.96 2.42 18.93
CA SER A 114 -6.41 1.08 19.31
C SER A 114 -7.57 0.61 18.43
N PHE A 115 -8.56 1.48 18.21
CA PHE A 115 -9.72 1.16 17.37
C PHE A 115 -9.31 0.91 15.91
N THR A 116 -8.47 1.79 15.34
CA THR A 116 -7.94 1.62 13.98
C THR A 116 -7.10 0.35 13.86
N GLY A 117 -6.25 0.08 14.86
CA GLY A 117 -5.45 -1.13 14.92
C GLY A 117 -6.31 -2.41 15.00
N SER A 118 -7.37 -2.40 15.79
CA SER A 118 -8.31 -3.53 15.89
C SER A 118 -9.02 -3.81 14.56
N ILE A 119 -9.48 -2.76 13.87
CA ILE A 119 -10.08 -2.89 12.53
C ILE A 119 -9.07 -3.48 11.54
N MET A 120 -7.82 -2.98 11.54
CA MET A 120 -6.78 -3.48 10.65
C MET A 120 -6.41 -4.94 10.96
N SER A 121 -6.36 -5.32 12.24
CA SER A 121 -6.10 -6.70 12.66
C SER A 121 -7.20 -7.67 12.21
N LEU A 122 -8.47 -7.25 12.22
CA LEU A 122 -9.59 -8.04 11.72
C LEU A 122 -9.64 -8.06 10.18
N ALA A 123 -9.32 -6.96 9.55
CA ALA A 123 -9.31 -6.86 8.08
C ALA A 123 -8.23 -7.73 7.44
N MET A 124 -7.12 -8.02 8.16
CA MET A 124 -6.01 -8.81 7.62
C MET A 124 -6.41 -10.27 7.34
N PRO A 125 -6.94 -11.06 8.31
CA PRO A 125 -7.37 -12.43 8.04
C PRO A 125 -8.53 -12.50 7.04
N LEU A 126 -9.49 -11.57 7.11
CA LEU A 126 -10.58 -11.51 6.14
C LEU A 126 -10.06 -11.25 4.72
N GLY A 127 -9.11 -10.33 4.58
CA GLY A 127 -8.46 -10.05 3.31
C GLY A 127 -7.67 -11.24 2.75
N LEU A 128 -7.00 -12.02 3.61
CA LEU A 128 -6.29 -13.24 3.21
C LEU A 128 -7.25 -14.33 2.73
N ILE A 129 -8.35 -14.56 3.45
CA ILE A 129 -9.37 -15.54 3.05
C ILE A 129 -9.97 -15.16 1.69
N LEU A 130 -10.37 -13.91 1.53
CA LEU A 130 -10.91 -13.41 0.25
C LEU A 130 -9.87 -13.53 -0.88
N SER A 131 -8.63 -13.13 -0.60
CA SER A 131 -7.55 -13.20 -1.59
C SER A 131 -7.26 -14.64 -2.00
N GLY A 132 -7.22 -15.61 -1.06
CA GLY A 132 -7.05 -17.03 -1.36
C GLY A 132 -8.17 -17.53 -2.26
N PHE A 133 -9.43 -17.28 -1.88
CA PHE A 133 -10.59 -17.74 -2.65
C PHE A 133 -10.64 -17.19 -4.09
N PHE A 134 -10.27 -15.93 -4.28
CA PHE A 134 -10.23 -15.33 -5.61
C PHE A 134 -9.01 -15.76 -6.40
N THR A 135 -7.84 -15.87 -5.75
CA THR A 135 -6.60 -16.31 -6.40
C THR A 135 -6.74 -17.71 -6.98
N ASP A 136 -7.39 -18.64 -6.27
CA ASP A 136 -7.64 -20.01 -6.74
C ASP A 136 -8.55 -20.07 -7.98
N ARG A 137 -9.44 -19.07 -8.15
CA ARG A 137 -10.42 -19.06 -9.24
C ARG A 137 -9.97 -18.31 -10.48
N ILE A 138 -9.33 -17.16 -10.32
CA ILE A 138 -8.98 -16.25 -11.41
C ILE A 138 -7.48 -16.12 -11.65
N GLY A 139 -6.66 -16.76 -10.83
CA GLY A 139 -5.22 -16.65 -10.86
C GLY A 139 -4.68 -15.42 -10.12
N ILE A 140 -3.50 -15.58 -9.55
CA ILE A 140 -2.88 -14.56 -8.69
C ILE A 140 -2.55 -13.25 -9.45
N ASN A 141 -2.15 -13.34 -10.71
CA ASN A 141 -1.86 -12.19 -11.57
C ASN A 141 -3.09 -11.32 -11.82
N HIS A 142 -4.23 -11.93 -12.16
CA HIS A 142 -5.49 -11.20 -12.36
C HIS A 142 -5.99 -10.57 -11.05
N TRP A 143 -5.78 -11.25 -9.90
CA TRP A 143 -6.11 -10.68 -8.60
C TRP A 143 -5.29 -9.43 -8.27
N PHE A 144 -3.98 -9.45 -8.59
CA PHE A 144 -3.11 -8.27 -8.45
C PHE A 144 -3.56 -7.12 -9.36
N LEU A 145 -3.93 -7.42 -10.61
CA LEU A 145 -4.43 -6.42 -11.55
C LEU A 145 -5.73 -5.77 -11.06
N ILE A 146 -6.70 -6.57 -10.65
CA ILE A 146 -7.99 -6.08 -10.13
C ILE A 146 -7.79 -5.23 -8.88
N SER A 147 -6.96 -5.71 -7.95
CA SER A 147 -6.64 -4.97 -6.73
C SER A 147 -5.95 -3.64 -7.03
N GLY A 148 -5.03 -3.61 -8.00
CA GLY A 148 -4.37 -2.39 -8.44
C GLY A 148 -5.36 -1.37 -9.03
N ILE A 149 -6.27 -1.81 -9.89
CA ILE A 149 -7.31 -0.97 -10.49
C ILE A 149 -8.26 -0.41 -9.41
N LEU A 150 -8.67 -1.24 -8.45
CA LEU A 150 -9.52 -0.80 -7.33
C LEU A 150 -8.83 0.28 -6.49
N ILE A 151 -7.54 0.11 -6.18
CA ILE A 151 -6.77 1.10 -5.42
C ILE A 151 -6.64 2.41 -6.20
N ILE A 152 -6.38 2.35 -7.51
CA ILE A 152 -6.36 3.55 -8.38
C ILE A 152 -7.73 4.22 -8.38
N GLY A 153 -8.81 3.46 -8.49
CA GLY A 153 -10.19 3.98 -8.40
C GLY A 153 -10.42 4.74 -7.10
N ILE A 154 -10.02 4.17 -5.97
CA ILE A 154 -10.10 4.84 -4.66
C ILE A 154 -9.25 6.11 -4.65
N ALA A 155 -8.03 6.07 -5.21
CA ALA A 155 -7.14 7.23 -5.29
C ALA A 155 -7.74 8.38 -6.10
N ILE A 156 -8.54 8.09 -7.12
CA ILE A 156 -9.21 9.11 -7.95
C ILE A 156 -10.45 9.66 -7.22
N VAL A 157 -11.22 8.81 -6.57
CA VAL A 157 -12.48 9.20 -5.90
C VAL A 157 -12.20 9.96 -4.59
N CYS A 158 -11.16 9.57 -3.87
CA CYS A 158 -10.81 10.15 -2.57
C CYS A 158 -10.68 11.70 -2.59
N PRO A 159 -9.95 12.33 -3.52
CA PRO A 159 -9.82 13.80 -3.57
C PRO A 159 -11.07 14.50 -4.11
N MET A 160 -12.04 13.77 -4.71
CA MET A 160 -13.30 14.34 -5.16
C MET A 160 -14.28 14.55 -4.00
N MET A 161 -14.07 13.88 -2.86
CA MET A 161 -14.89 14.08 -1.67
C MET A 161 -14.58 15.43 -1.02
N THR A 162 -15.56 16.31 -0.98
CA THR A 162 -15.45 17.70 -0.48
C THR A 162 -14.95 17.79 0.97
N GLU A 163 -15.29 16.79 1.79
CA GLU A 163 -14.87 16.72 3.21
C GLU A 163 -13.36 16.47 3.36
N ILE A 164 -12.77 15.69 2.44
CA ILE A 164 -11.33 15.40 2.46
C ILE A 164 -10.55 16.65 2.03
N ARG A 165 -11.03 17.39 1.05
CA ARG A 165 -10.41 18.66 0.61
C ARG A 165 -10.41 19.75 1.70
N LYS A 166 -11.40 19.74 2.59
CA LYS A 166 -11.45 20.68 3.75
C LYS A 166 -10.34 20.39 4.77
N LEU A 167 -9.72 19.22 4.76
CA LEU A 167 -8.59 18.90 5.64
C LEU A 167 -7.32 19.69 5.28
N ASP A 168 -7.17 20.08 4.02
CA ASP A 168 -6.05 20.90 3.54
C ASP A 168 -6.35 22.43 3.59
N ALA A 169 -7.59 22.81 3.88
CA ALA A 169 -8.04 24.22 3.83
C ALA A 169 -7.87 24.99 5.17
N LYS A 170 -7.04 24.46 6.11
CA LYS A 170 -6.73 25.16 7.37
C LYS A 170 -5.27 25.14 7.66
#